data_c00dcc4b28ccd7a3e8c0bc3701f9d64b
#
_entry.id   c00dcc4b28ccd7a3e8c0bc3701f9d64b
#
_cell.length_a   1.000
_cell.length_b   1.000
_cell.length_c   1.000
_cell.angle_alpha   90.00
_cell.angle_beta   90.00
_cell.angle_gamma   90.00
#
_symmetry.space_group_name_H-M   'P 1'
#
loop_
_entity.id
_entity.type
_entity.pdbx_description
1 polymer ?
#
loop_
_entity_poly.entity_id
_entity_poly.type
_entity_poly.pdbx_seq_one_letter_code
_entity_poly.pdbx_strand_id
1 'polypeptide(L)'
;MQTTQSDYFSAYRSLKLTRASNGVLVAEFHTKGGPLTFAAQDHTEFVDAFYRIAQDRANKIVILTGAGGDFIPEIDFSSFGNVADPDVWSQVHDEGAQILENLANIRVPVIAAIEGRAYVHSEYALLANVIVAAEGASFNDLPHFAAGIVPGDGIFTTWSYRAGPGRAEAFCWTHSRLRRRGRMSGA
;
A
#
# COMPACT_ATOMS: atom_id res chain seq x y z
N MET A 1 21.86 -18.06 17.55
CA MET A 1 21.56 -18.14 16.11
C MET A 1 21.59 -16.72 15.58
N GLN A 2 22.60 -16.35 14.79
CA GLN A 2 22.63 -15.07 14.09
C GLN A 2 21.44 -15.11 13.10
N THR A 3 20.49 -14.20 13.27
CA THR A 3 19.48 -13.92 12.24
C THR A 3 20.23 -13.34 11.05
N THR A 4 20.44 -14.12 10.02
CA THR A 4 20.92 -13.63 8.74
C THR A 4 19.88 -12.63 8.26
N GLN A 5 20.29 -11.36 8.18
CA GLN A 5 19.53 -10.33 7.51
C GLN A 5 19.34 -10.81 6.08
N SER A 6 18.09 -10.96 5.62
CA SER A 6 17.83 -11.42 4.28
C SER A 6 18.40 -10.41 3.30
N ASP A 7 19.03 -10.88 2.25
CA ASP A 7 19.74 -10.08 1.22
C ASP A 7 18.85 -9.04 0.54
N TYR A 8 17.53 -9.29 0.52
CA TYR A 8 16.56 -8.38 -0.11
C TYR A 8 16.20 -7.15 0.76
N PHE A 9 16.61 -7.08 2.04
CA PHE A 9 16.24 -5.95 2.92
C PHE A 9 16.79 -4.60 2.46
N SER A 10 17.86 -4.60 1.69
CA SER A 10 18.50 -3.40 1.12
C SER A 10 18.28 -3.25 -0.39
N ALA A 11 17.41 -4.08 -0.98
CA ALA A 11 17.24 -4.10 -2.44
C ALA A 11 16.32 -2.98 -2.96
N TYR A 12 15.49 -2.38 -2.10
CA TYR A 12 14.45 -1.45 -2.51
C TYR A 12 14.76 -0.02 -2.09
N ARG A 13 14.49 0.91 -3.00
CA ARG A 13 14.74 2.34 -2.80
C ARG A 13 13.74 2.99 -1.84
N SER A 14 12.49 2.56 -1.93
CA SER A 14 11.36 3.22 -1.28
C SER A 14 10.63 2.33 -0.27
N LEU A 15 11.24 1.20 0.08
CA LEU A 15 10.74 0.28 1.10
C LEU A 15 11.86 -0.11 2.05
N LYS A 16 11.79 0.39 3.27
CA LYS A 16 12.73 0.03 4.33
C LYS A 16 12.20 -1.17 5.09
N LEU A 17 12.96 -2.25 5.08
CA LEU A 17 12.64 -3.49 5.77
C LEU A 17 13.48 -3.64 7.04
N THR A 18 12.80 -3.85 8.16
CA THR A 18 13.46 -4.07 9.46
C THR A 18 12.78 -5.22 10.18
N ARG A 19 13.55 -6.25 10.54
CA ARG A 19 13.01 -7.41 11.27
C ARG A 19 13.59 -7.52 12.67
N ALA A 20 12.70 -7.53 13.65
CA ALA A 20 13.05 -7.81 15.03
C ALA A 20 13.41 -9.30 15.25
N SER A 21 14.15 -9.61 16.31
CA SER A 21 14.58 -10.99 16.63
C SER A 21 13.41 -11.97 16.86
N ASN A 22 12.23 -11.47 17.19
CA ASN A 22 11.01 -12.26 17.33
C ASN A 22 10.29 -12.55 16.00
N GLY A 23 10.84 -12.09 14.86
CA GLY A 23 10.29 -12.32 13.52
C GLY A 23 9.23 -11.31 13.07
N VAL A 24 9.00 -10.22 13.81
CA VAL A 24 8.15 -9.13 13.35
C VAL A 24 8.92 -8.31 12.32
N LEU A 25 8.43 -8.28 11.08
CA LEU A 25 8.94 -7.48 9.98
C LEU A 25 8.15 -6.17 9.90
N VAL A 26 8.84 -5.04 9.91
CA VAL A 26 8.28 -3.73 9.57
C VAL A 26 8.70 -3.41 8.14
N ALA A 27 7.74 -3.16 7.27
CA ALA A 27 7.91 -2.67 5.91
C ALA A 27 7.41 -1.21 5.87
N GLU A 28 8.34 -0.28 5.86
CA GLU A 28 8.09 1.16 5.95
C GLU A 28 8.26 1.80 4.58
N PHE A 29 7.18 2.34 4.03
CA PHE A 29 7.18 3.08 2.77
C PHE A 29 7.81 4.46 2.95
N HIS A 30 8.77 4.83 2.08
CA HIS A 30 9.45 6.11 2.23
C HIS A 30 10.05 6.62 0.92
N THR A 31 10.23 7.95 0.84
CA THR A 31 11.13 8.59 -0.13
C THR A 31 12.22 9.32 0.66
N LYS A 32 13.46 8.80 0.59
CA LYS A 32 14.62 9.36 1.30
C LYS A 32 14.40 9.54 2.83
N GLY A 33 13.63 8.64 3.43
CA GLY A 33 13.31 8.66 4.87
C GLY A 33 12.13 9.54 5.27
N GLY A 34 11.53 10.28 4.36
CA GLY A 34 10.28 11.02 4.54
C GLY A 34 9.07 10.30 3.96
N PRO A 35 7.89 10.94 3.92
CA PRO A 35 6.69 10.37 3.30
C PRO A 35 6.95 9.91 1.87
N LEU A 36 6.35 8.80 1.48
CA LEU A 36 6.53 8.25 0.13
C LEU A 36 5.84 9.14 -0.91
N THR A 37 6.61 9.58 -1.91
CA THR A 37 6.08 10.01 -3.22
C THR A 37 6.23 8.80 -4.16
N PHE A 38 5.12 8.13 -4.41
CA PHE A 38 5.09 6.88 -5.17
C PHE A 38 5.41 7.14 -6.65
N ALA A 39 6.28 6.33 -7.23
CA ALA A 39 6.73 6.48 -8.61
C ALA A 39 6.66 5.13 -9.35
N ALA A 40 6.74 5.15 -10.69
CA ALA A 40 6.69 3.94 -11.51
C ALA A 40 7.72 2.88 -11.10
N GLN A 41 8.92 3.29 -10.69
CA GLN A 41 9.92 2.35 -10.21
C GLN A 41 9.49 1.64 -8.93
N ASP A 42 8.75 2.33 -8.03
CA ASP A 42 8.24 1.71 -6.81
C ASP A 42 7.19 0.65 -7.13
N HIS A 43 6.41 0.88 -8.18
CA HIS A 43 5.45 -0.07 -8.72
C HIS A 43 6.16 -1.38 -9.10
N THR A 44 7.21 -1.31 -9.92
CA THR A 44 8.00 -2.48 -10.32
C THR A 44 8.72 -3.13 -9.13
N GLU A 45 9.33 -2.33 -8.24
CA GLU A 45 10.08 -2.87 -7.08
C GLU A 45 9.16 -3.58 -6.08
N PHE A 46 7.92 -3.10 -5.88
CA PHE A 46 7.00 -3.67 -4.91
C PHE A 46 6.46 -5.03 -5.34
N VAL A 47 6.42 -5.34 -6.63
CA VAL A 47 6.13 -6.69 -7.12
C VAL A 47 7.12 -7.69 -6.51
N ASP A 48 8.42 -7.45 -6.66
CA ASP A 48 9.47 -8.33 -6.10
C ASP A 48 9.49 -8.28 -4.56
N ALA A 49 9.33 -7.10 -3.98
CA ALA A 49 9.38 -6.92 -2.53
C ALA A 49 8.33 -7.77 -1.81
N PHE A 50 7.07 -7.66 -2.20
CA PHE A 50 6.00 -8.42 -1.55
C PHE A 50 6.08 -9.91 -1.86
N TYR A 51 6.55 -10.30 -3.03
CA TYR A 51 6.86 -11.70 -3.32
C TYR A 51 7.91 -12.25 -2.34
N ARG A 52 9.04 -11.56 -2.16
CA ARG A 52 10.10 -12.01 -1.24
C ARG A 52 9.65 -12.01 0.21
N ILE A 53 8.91 -11.00 0.64
CA ILE A 53 8.31 -10.95 1.98
C ILE A 53 7.42 -12.17 2.22
N ALA A 54 6.60 -12.55 1.23
CA ALA A 54 5.69 -13.70 1.32
C ALA A 54 6.46 -15.04 1.38
N GLN A 55 7.62 -15.15 0.75
CA GLN A 55 8.44 -16.36 0.74
C GLN A 55 9.34 -16.51 1.99
N ASP A 56 9.65 -15.41 2.68
CA ASP A 56 10.56 -15.42 3.81
C ASP A 56 9.93 -16.06 5.06
N ARG A 57 10.36 -17.30 5.36
CA ARG A 57 9.84 -18.09 6.49
C ARG A 57 10.26 -17.55 7.87
N ALA A 58 11.22 -16.64 7.93
CA ALA A 58 11.62 -16.00 9.17
C ALA A 58 10.65 -14.90 9.61
N ASN A 59 9.80 -14.40 8.70
CA ASN A 59 8.71 -13.52 9.04
C ASN A 59 7.62 -14.25 9.83
N LYS A 60 7.15 -13.66 10.93
CA LYS A 60 6.06 -14.18 11.78
C LYS A 60 4.86 -13.24 11.76
N ILE A 61 5.10 -11.95 11.61
CA ILE A 61 4.11 -10.89 11.44
C ILE A 61 4.74 -9.88 10.48
N VAL A 62 3.94 -9.29 9.61
CA VAL A 62 4.34 -8.17 8.76
C VAL A 62 3.55 -6.95 9.16
N ILE A 63 4.23 -5.83 9.37
CA ILE A 63 3.61 -4.53 9.61
C ILE A 63 3.90 -3.65 8.39
N LEU A 64 2.86 -3.16 7.73
CA LEU A 64 2.95 -2.17 6.67
C LEU A 64 2.69 -0.79 7.28
N THR A 65 3.59 0.14 7.07
CA THR A 65 3.47 1.52 7.55
C THR A 65 4.18 2.48 6.61
N GLY A 66 4.01 3.77 6.78
CA GLY A 66 4.74 4.77 6.02
C GLY A 66 5.58 5.67 6.93
N ALA A 67 6.60 6.28 6.37
CA ALA A 67 7.45 7.23 7.06
C ALA A 67 6.79 8.61 7.16
N GLY A 68 7.23 9.41 8.13
CA GLY A 68 6.86 10.81 8.27
C GLY A 68 5.38 11.06 8.66
N GLY A 69 4.71 10.05 9.24
CA GLY A 69 3.33 10.18 9.73
C GLY A 69 2.25 10.02 8.64
N ASP A 70 2.61 9.58 7.44
CA ASP A 70 1.68 9.25 6.37
C ASP A 70 1.87 7.78 5.93
N PHE A 71 0.88 7.19 5.28
CA PHE A 71 1.03 5.83 4.71
C PHE A 71 1.65 5.91 3.30
N ILE A 72 0.87 6.30 2.30
CA ILE A 72 1.34 6.66 0.95
C ILE A 72 0.54 7.90 0.52
N PRO A 73 1.08 9.11 0.72
CA PRO A 73 0.30 10.33 0.54
C PRO A 73 0.30 10.91 -0.87
N GLU A 74 1.31 10.60 -1.70
CA GLU A 74 1.57 11.31 -2.95
C GLU A 74 2.06 10.36 -4.05
N ILE A 75 1.85 10.76 -5.32
CA ILE A 75 2.31 10.05 -6.51
C ILE A 75 2.98 11.02 -7.48
N ASP A 76 4.09 10.59 -8.06
CA ASP A 76 4.74 11.25 -9.19
C ASP A 76 4.20 10.68 -10.51
N PHE A 77 3.12 11.27 -11.03
CA PHE A 77 2.53 10.88 -12.30
C PHE A 77 3.52 10.95 -13.46
N SER A 78 4.48 11.87 -13.43
CA SER A 78 5.42 12.06 -14.53
C SER A 78 6.35 10.87 -14.71
N SER A 79 6.55 10.09 -13.66
CA SER A 79 7.42 8.90 -13.69
C SER A 79 6.84 7.74 -14.50
N PHE A 80 5.51 7.69 -14.70
CA PHE A 80 4.84 6.57 -15.39
C PHE A 80 4.85 6.69 -16.92
N GLY A 81 5.36 7.79 -17.48
CA GLY A 81 5.36 8.01 -18.92
C GLY A 81 3.95 8.25 -19.48
N ASN A 82 3.71 7.82 -20.71
CA ASN A 82 2.41 8.00 -21.35
C ASN A 82 1.50 6.78 -21.09
N VAL A 83 0.66 6.86 -20.07
CA VAL A 83 -0.29 5.78 -19.72
C VAL A 83 -1.39 5.57 -20.78
N ALA A 84 -1.51 6.43 -21.79
CA ALA A 84 -2.38 6.18 -22.94
C ALA A 84 -1.75 5.24 -23.97
N ASP A 85 -0.44 4.94 -23.84
CA ASP A 85 0.23 3.92 -24.61
C ASP A 85 -0.16 2.53 -24.08
N PRO A 86 -0.66 1.61 -24.94
CA PRO A 86 -1.12 0.30 -24.50
C PRO A 86 -0.05 -0.55 -23.81
N ASP A 87 1.21 -0.43 -24.23
CA ASP A 87 2.31 -1.22 -23.64
C ASP A 87 2.64 -0.69 -22.23
N VAL A 88 2.68 0.64 -22.06
CA VAL A 88 2.87 1.26 -20.74
C VAL A 88 1.70 0.92 -19.82
N TRP A 89 0.48 1.01 -20.33
CA TRP A 89 -0.71 0.67 -19.54
C TRP A 89 -0.72 -0.81 -19.12
N SER A 90 -0.42 -1.72 -20.05
CA SER A 90 -0.36 -3.15 -19.75
C SER A 90 0.63 -3.45 -18.63
N GLN A 91 1.82 -2.84 -18.67
CA GLN A 91 2.82 -3.02 -17.62
C GLN A 91 2.32 -2.50 -16.28
N VAL A 92 1.79 -1.28 -16.22
CA VAL A 92 1.29 -0.69 -14.97
C VAL A 92 0.16 -1.52 -14.36
N HIS A 93 -0.78 -1.97 -15.21
CA HIS A 93 -1.89 -2.80 -14.77
C HIS A 93 -1.42 -4.16 -14.24
N ASP A 94 -0.55 -4.84 -14.98
CA ASP A 94 -0.07 -6.18 -14.60
C ASP A 94 0.77 -6.13 -13.32
N GLU A 95 1.63 -5.11 -13.16
CA GLU A 95 2.39 -4.89 -11.92
C GLU A 95 1.45 -4.61 -10.75
N GLY A 96 0.42 -3.77 -10.91
CA GLY A 96 -0.57 -3.48 -9.89
C GLY A 96 -1.29 -4.74 -9.41
N ALA A 97 -1.81 -5.54 -10.32
CA ALA A 97 -2.44 -6.82 -10.02
C ALA A 97 -1.48 -7.77 -9.29
N GLN A 98 -0.25 -7.89 -9.77
CA GLN A 98 0.75 -8.77 -9.17
C GLN A 98 1.16 -8.34 -7.75
N ILE A 99 1.23 -7.03 -7.48
CA ILE A 99 1.47 -6.51 -6.11
C ILE A 99 0.37 -7.00 -5.17
N LEU A 100 -0.90 -6.87 -5.56
CA LEU A 100 -2.01 -7.29 -4.71
C LEU A 100 -2.05 -8.81 -4.49
N GLU A 101 -1.77 -9.59 -5.53
CA GLU A 101 -1.64 -11.04 -5.41
C GLU A 101 -0.52 -11.42 -4.43
N ASN A 102 0.65 -10.79 -4.54
CA ASN A 102 1.78 -11.04 -3.67
C ASN A 102 1.49 -10.64 -2.22
N LEU A 103 0.81 -9.51 -1.99
CA LEU A 103 0.35 -9.10 -0.66
C LEU A 103 -0.65 -10.10 -0.07
N ALA A 104 -1.64 -10.53 -0.85
CA ALA A 104 -2.64 -11.50 -0.42
C ALA A 104 -2.02 -12.89 -0.11
N ASN A 105 -0.90 -13.22 -0.74
CA ASN A 105 -0.18 -14.47 -0.53
C ASN A 105 0.81 -14.44 0.63
N ILE A 106 0.93 -13.35 1.38
CA ILE A 106 1.73 -13.32 2.62
C ILE A 106 1.09 -14.25 3.64
N ARG A 107 1.82 -15.29 4.03
CA ARG A 107 1.31 -16.42 4.82
C ARG A 107 1.24 -16.18 6.33
N VAL A 108 1.69 -15.03 6.78
CA VAL A 108 1.68 -14.63 8.19
C VAL A 108 0.74 -13.43 8.36
N PRO A 109 0.25 -13.13 9.57
CA PRO A 109 -0.59 -11.98 9.77
C PRO A 109 0.06 -10.68 9.29
N VAL A 110 -0.69 -9.91 8.51
CA VAL A 110 -0.31 -8.58 8.04
C VAL A 110 -1.12 -7.54 8.80
N ILE A 111 -0.45 -6.54 9.33
CA ILE A 111 -1.05 -5.41 10.05
C ILE A 111 -0.71 -4.14 9.27
N ALA A 112 -1.71 -3.37 8.88
CA ALA A 112 -1.50 -2.03 8.35
C ALA A 112 -1.61 -0.99 9.48
N ALA A 113 -0.55 -0.21 9.69
CA ALA A 113 -0.52 0.90 10.64
C ALA A 113 -0.55 2.22 9.86
N ILE A 114 -1.66 2.97 9.99
CA ILE A 114 -1.94 4.16 9.20
C ILE A 114 -2.04 5.36 10.12
N GLU A 115 -1.05 6.23 10.11
CA GLU A 115 -1.03 7.42 10.96
C GLU A 115 -1.73 8.61 10.30
N GLY A 116 -1.54 8.83 9.00
CA GLY A 116 -2.03 9.98 8.27
C GLY A 116 -2.69 9.64 6.94
N ARG A 117 -2.15 10.19 5.86
CA ARG A 117 -2.72 10.10 4.51
C ARG A 117 -2.40 8.74 3.85
N ALA A 118 -3.43 8.03 3.43
CA ALA A 118 -3.37 6.85 2.57
C ALA A 118 -4.12 7.17 1.26
N TYR A 119 -3.49 7.96 0.40
CA TYR A 119 -4.12 8.54 -0.80
C TYR A 119 -3.74 7.82 -2.09
N VAL A 120 -2.66 7.07 -2.05
CA VAL A 120 -2.17 6.24 -3.15
C VAL A 120 -2.10 4.81 -2.65
N HIS A 121 -2.58 3.87 -3.43
CA HIS A 121 -2.55 2.44 -3.12
C HIS A 121 -3.05 2.10 -1.70
N SER A 122 -4.18 2.70 -1.29
CA SER A 122 -4.81 2.39 0.00
C SER A 122 -5.25 0.92 0.09
N GLU A 123 -5.42 0.23 -1.02
CA GLU A 123 -5.69 -1.20 -1.11
C GLU A 123 -4.60 -2.07 -0.49
N TYR A 124 -3.35 -1.62 -0.44
CA TYR A 124 -2.29 -2.34 0.28
C TYR A 124 -2.62 -2.47 1.77
N ALA A 125 -3.15 -1.40 2.36
CA ALA A 125 -3.62 -1.44 3.74
C ALA A 125 -4.89 -2.27 3.90
N LEU A 126 -5.81 -2.22 2.91
CA LEU A 126 -7.09 -2.93 2.97
C LEU A 126 -6.94 -4.45 2.83
N LEU A 127 -5.87 -4.94 2.20
CA LEU A 127 -5.53 -6.36 2.13
C LEU A 127 -4.97 -6.90 3.46
N ALA A 128 -4.52 -6.03 4.36
CA ALA A 128 -4.01 -6.47 5.67
C ALA A 128 -5.10 -7.19 6.50
N ASN A 129 -4.70 -8.15 7.31
CA ASN A 129 -5.62 -8.86 8.20
C ASN A 129 -6.19 -7.93 9.29
N VAL A 130 -5.36 -7.00 9.76
CA VAL A 130 -5.74 -6.00 10.78
C VAL A 130 -5.33 -4.62 10.30
N ILE A 131 -6.23 -3.66 10.43
CA ILE A 131 -5.97 -2.25 10.10
C ILE A 131 -6.06 -1.44 11.38
N VAL A 132 -4.96 -0.78 11.73
CA VAL A 132 -4.88 0.16 12.85
C VAL A 132 -4.71 1.54 12.25
N ALA A 133 -5.71 2.40 12.40
CA ALA A 133 -5.68 3.75 11.88
C ALA A 133 -5.73 4.77 13.01
N ALA A 134 -4.86 5.77 12.97
CA ALA A 134 -4.91 6.91 13.89
C ALA A 134 -6.21 7.72 13.68
N GLU A 135 -6.56 8.52 14.65
CA GLU A 135 -7.80 9.33 14.60
C GLU A 135 -7.79 10.33 13.41
N GLY A 136 -6.61 10.85 13.06
CA GLY A 136 -6.42 11.75 11.92
C GLY A 136 -6.23 11.06 10.57
N ALA A 137 -6.20 9.74 10.53
CA ALA A 137 -5.97 9.00 9.28
C ALA A 137 -7.07 9.27 8.25
N SER A 138 -6.66 9.43 6.99
CA SER A 138 -7.57 9.71 5.90
C SER A 138 -7.18 8.91 4.64
N PHE A 139 -8.20 8.56 3.87
CA PHE A 139 -8.07 7.76 2.65
C PHE A 139 -8.58 8.55 1.46
N ASN A 140 -7.95 8.35 0.32
CA ASN A 140 -8.38 8.89 -0.97
C ASN A 140 -7.89 7.94 -2.08
N ASP A 141 -8.51 8.05 -3.26
CA ASP A 141 -8.02 7.44 -4.49
C ASP A 141 -7.49 8.55 -5.42
N LEU A 142 -6.24 8.94 -5.18
CA LEU A 142 -5.59 10.01 -5.94
C LEU A 142 -5.18 9.57 -7.36
N PRO A 143 -4.72 8.33 -7.60
CA PRO A 143 -4.14 7.93 -8.89
C PRO A 143 -5.13 7.79 -10.03
N HIS A 144 -6.39 7.44 -9.77
CA HIS A 144 -7.26 6.92 -10.83
C HIS A 144 -8.20 7.97 -11.43
N PHE A 145 -9.37 8.13 -10.89
CA PHE A 145 -10.43 8.87 -11.57
C PHE A 145 -10.09 10.35 -11.83
N ALA A 146 -9.31 10.99 -10.95
CA ALA A 146 -8.81 12.35 -11.15
C ALA A 146 -7.87 12.46 -12.36
N ALA A 147 -7.12 11.41 -12.63
CA ALA A 147 -6.22 11.33 -13.78
C ALA A 147 -6.89 10.74 -15.04
N GLY A 148 -8.21 10.49 -15.01
CA GLY A 148 -8.94 9.89 -16.12
C GLY A 148 -8.71 8.38 -16.27
N ILE A 149 -8.22 7.73 -15.23
CA ILE A 149 -7.92 6.30 -15.19
C ILE A 149 -9.03 5.58 -14.43
N VAL A 150 -9.45 4.41 -14.93
CA VAL A 150 -10.41 3.56 -14.23
C VAL A 150 -9.70 2.87 -13.06
N PRO A 151 -10.28 2.85 -11.83
CA PRO A 151 -9.70 2.15 -10.67
C PRO A 151 -9.85 0.62 -10.82
N GLY A 152 -9.12 0.05 -11.79
CA GLY A 152 -9.24 -1.33 -12.24
C GLY A 152 -8.13 -2.28 -11.75
N ASP A 153 -7.13 -1.76 -11.08
CA ASP A 153 -5.97 -2.50 -10.56
C ASP A 153 -6.23 -3.25 -9.24
N GLY A 154 -7.48 -3.21 -8.76
CA GLY A 154 -7.92 -3.91 -7.54
C GLY A 154 -8.35 -3.01 -6.40
N ILE A 155 -8.14 -1.68 -6.47
CA ILE A 155 -8.58 -0.75 -5.41
C ILE A 155 -10.10 -0.82 -5.21
N PHE A 156 -10.88 -0.79 -6.29
CA PHE A 156 -12.33 -0.89 -6.21
C PHE A 156 -12.78 -2.22 -5.59
N THR A 157 -12.11 -3.32 -5.93
CA THR A 157 -12.41 -4.66 -5.40
C THR A 157 -12.16 -4.72 -3.89
N THR A 158 -11.02 -4.23 -3.43
CA THR A 158 -10.66 -4.25 -2.00
C THR A 158 -11.55 -3.34 -1.17
N TRP A 159 -11.87 -2.15 -1.67
CA TRP A 159 -12.84 -1.25 -1.03
C TRP A 159 -14.24 -1.85 -1.00
N SER A 160 -14.69 -2.50 -2.08
CA SER A 160 -16.00 -3.18 -2.14
C SER A 160 -16.09 -4.29 -1.11
N TYR A 161 -15.03 -5.07 -0.95
CA TYR A 161 -14.96 -6.13 0.06
C TYR A 161 -15.05 -5.58 1.49
N ARG A 162 -14.35 -4.47 1.78
CA ARG A 162 -14.27 -3.89 3.14
C ARG A 162 -15.44 -3.00 3.51
N ALA A 163 -15.97 -2.23 2.58
CA ALA A 163 -16.96 -1.18 2.85
C ALA A 163 -18.31 -1.38 2.16
N GLY A 164 -18.40 -2.35 1.28
CA GLY A 164 -19.52 -2.59 0.38
C GLY A 164 -19.44 -1.75 -0.90
N PRO A 165 -20.06 -2.23 -2.02
CA PRO A 165 -19.87 -1.65 -3.36
C PRO A 165 -20.29 -0.18 -3.44
N GLY A 166 -21.41 0.22 -2.86
CA GLY A 166 -21.87 1.61 -2.94
C GLY A 166 -20.95 2.62 -2.26
N ARG A 167 -20.25 2.22 -1.18
CA ARG A 167 -19.24 3.08 -0.55
C ARG A 167 -17.93 3.09 -1.33
N ALA A 168 -17.57 1.97 -1.96
CA ALA A 168 -16.41 1.88 -2.83
C ALA A 168 -16.59 2.77 -4.07
N GLU A 169 -17.77 2.76 -4.69
CA GLU A 169 -18.11 3.67 -5.79
C GLU A 169 -17.96 5.13 -5.38
N ALA A 170 -18.58 5.53 -4.27
CA ALA A 170 -18.49 6.89 -3.76
C ALA A 170 -17.03 7.26 -3.46
N PHE A 171 -16.23 6.36 -2.93
CA PHE A 171 -14.82 6.59 -2.65
C PHE A 171 -14.01 6.80 -3.93
N CYS A 172 -14.08 5.86 -4.87
CA CYS A 172 -13.27 5.88 -6.08
C CYS A 172 -13.68 7.01 -7.05
N TRP A 173 -15.00 7.33 -7.17
CA TRP A 173 -15.48 8.22 -8.22
C TRP A 173 -15.60 9.68 -7.81
N THR A 174 -15.72 9.95 -6.50
CA THR A 174 -15.99 11.33 -6.05
C THR A 174 -14.79 12.05 -5.45
N HIS A 175 -13.60 11.44 -5.44
CA HIS A 175 -12.43 11.93 -4.69
C HIS A 175 -12.76 12.23 -3.21
N SER A 176 -13.74 11.53 -2.67
CA SER A 176 -14.18 11.73 -1.30
C SER A 176 -13.11 11.28 -0.33
N ARG A 177 -12.66 12.18 0.54
CA ARG A 177 -11.77 11.83 1.64
C ARG A 177 -12.57 11.12 2.70
N LEU A 178 -12.28 9.84 2.93
CA LEU A 178 -12.80 9.12 4.08
C LEU A 178 -11.87 9.36 5.27
N ARG A 179 -12.46 9.80 6.38
CA ARG A 179 -11.77 9.96 7.66
C ARG A 179 -12.30 8.95 8.66
N ARG A 180 -11.44 8.46 9.53
CA ARG A 180 -11.89 7.73 10.71
C ARG A 180 -12.76 8.68 11.54
N ARG A 181 -14.02 8.34 11.74
CA ARG A 181 -14.85 9.05 12.74
C ARG A 181 -14.36 8.66 14.13
N GLY A 182 -14.01 9.66 14.95
CA GLY A 182 -13.82 9.46 16.39
C GLY A 182 -15.03 8.73 16.97
N ARG A 183 -14.84 7.95 18.04
CA ARG A 183 -15.97 7.41 18.80
C ARG A 183 -16.86 8.61 19.16
N MET A 184 -18.14 8.56 18.79
CA MET A 184 -19.10 9.43 19.42
C MET A 184 -19.03 9.12 20.92
N SER A 185 -18.54 10.05 21.73
CA SER A 185 -18.65 9.98 23.17
C SER A 185 -20.16 9.89 23.45
N GLY A 186 -20.61 8.71 23.87
CA GLY A 186 -21.98 8.54 24.31
C GLY A 186 -22.23 9.43 25.50
N ALA A 187 -23.27 10.23 25.40
CA ALA A 187 -23.93 10.82 26.55
C ALA A 187 -24.67 9.73 27.34
#